data_a43ad17c00208ffc35418e0b59a7af22
#
_entry.id   a43ad17c00208ffc35418e0b59a7af22
#
_cell.length_a   1.000
_cell.length_b   1.000
_cell.length_c   1.000
_cell.angle_alpha   90.00
_cell.angle_beta   90.00
_cell.angle_gamma   90.00
#
_symmetry.space_group_name_H-M   'P 1'
#
loop_
_entity.id
_entity.type
_entity.pdbx_description
1 polymer ?
#
loop_
_entity_poly.entity_id
_entity_poly.type
_entity_poly.pdbx_seq_one_letter_code
_entity_poly.pdbx_strand_id
1 'polypeptide(L)'
;DLYSSPAFAVVDHQIAHVVVRDPAQISTLTPLFENTDGVEKVLGEDEKVNRGIDHPRAGDLVLLAEPGAWFAYPWWENGAEAPDYATHVDIHNKPGYDPCELFWGFWPFRVSTDPTRVAGSHGRTEGAEPATWASDLDFMDTPKSILELARTLRGLLKGGVPT
;
A
#
# COMPACT_ATOMS: atom_id res chain seq x y z
N ASP A 1 17.56 -8.64 11.04
CA ASP A 1 18.47 -7.60 10.56
C ASP A 1 18.25 -7.35 9.07
N LEU A 2 17.80 -6.15 8.73
CA LEU A 2 17.50 -5.74 7.36
C LEU A 2 18.68 -5.90 6.40
N TYR A 3 19.90 -5.76 6.91
CA TYR A 3 21.11 -5.83 6.09
C TYR A 3 21.52 -7.27 5.72
N SER A 4 21.10 -8.25 6.50
CA SER A 4 21.41 -9.67 6.27
C SER A 4 20.24 -10.44 5.66
N SER A 5 19.03 -9.87 5.66
CA SER A 5 17.85 -10.52 5.08
C SER A 5 17.99 -10.73 3.57
N PRO A 6 17.57 -11.87 3.02
CA PRO A 6 17.60 -12.13 1.59
C PRO A 6 16.64 -11.23 0.79
N ALA A 7 15.60 -10.74 1.45
CA ALA A 7 14.65 -9.80 0.91
C ALA A 7 14.11 -8.90 2.01
N PHE A 8 13.55 -7.75 1.63
CA PHE A 8 12.79 -6.89 2.52
C PHE A 8 11.59 -6.28 1.79
N ALA A 9 10.55 -5.97 2.54
CA ALA A 9 9.36 -5.34 2.01
C ALA A 9 9.31 -3.85 2.38
N VAL A 10 8.95 -3.03 1.41
CA VAL A 10 8.52 -1.65 1.61
C VAL A 10 7.02 -1.66 1.50
N VAL A 11 6.35 -1.46 2.62
CA VAL A 11 4.90 -1.59 2.73
C VAL A 11 4.22 -0.23 2.59
N ASP A 12 3.02 -0.25 2.00
CA ASP A 12 2.13 0.91 1.91
C ASP A 12 0.68 0.41 1.96
N HIS A 13 0.20 0.21 3.18
CA HIS A 13 -1.13 -0.32 3.47
C HIS A 13 -1.41 -1.69 2.83
N GLN A 14 -2.23 -1.76 1.78
CA GLN A 14 -2.64 -3.02 1.17
C GLN A 14 -1.74 -3.45 0.01
N ILE A 15 -0.63 -2.76 -0.19
CA ILE A 15 0.39 -3.12 -1.18
C ILE A 15 1.77 -3.14 -0.50
N ALA A 16 2.62 -4.08 -0.91
CA ALA A 16 4.01 -4.12 -0.47
C ALA A 16 4.94 -4.41 -1.64
N HIS A 17 6.01 -3.67 -1.73
CA HIS A 17 7.08 -3.87 -2.71
C HIS A 17 8.21 -4.66 -2.06
N VAL A 18 8.45 -5.87 -2.52
CA VAL A 18 9.52 -6.73 -2.02
C VAL A 18 10.75 -6.59 -2.90
N VAL A 19 11.84 -6.20 -2.28
CA VAL A 19 13.16 -6.11 -2.93
C VAL A 19 13.96 -7.34 -2.54
N VAL A 20 14.41 -8.11 -3.53
CA VAL A 20 15.15 -9.36 -3.36
C VAL A 20 16.60 -9.14 -3.71
N ARG A 21 17.51 -9.45 -2.77
CA ARG A 21 18.95 -9.20 -2.97
C ARG A 21 19.58 -10.03 -4.07
N ASP A 22 19.17 -11.29 -4.14
CA ASP A 22 19.62 -12.23 -5.15
C ASP A 22 18.41 -12.67 -5.98
N PRO A 23 18.31 -12.27 -7.23
CA PRO A 23 17.20 -12.62 -8.11
C PRO A 23 16.96 -14.14 -8.22
N ALA A 24 17.99 -14.96 -8.02
CA ALA A 24 17.85 -16.42 -8.02
C ALA A 24 16.93 -16.93 -6.90
N GLN A 25 16.72 -16.14 -5.85
CA GLN A 25 15.85 -16.51 -4.74
C GLN A 25 14.37 -16.16 -4.96
N ILE A 26 14.02 -15.43 -5.99
CA ILE A 26 12.64 -15.03 -6.27
C ILE A 26 11.73 -16.27 -6.34
N SER A 27 12.15 -17.31 -7.05
CA SER A 27 11.37 -18.54 -7.18
C SER A 27 11.16 -19.30 -5.86
N THR A 28 12.06 -19.11 -4.90
CA THR A 28 11.95 -19.69 -3.55
C THR A 28 11.08 -18.84 -2.64
N LEU A 29 11.16 -17.53 -2.77
CA LEU A 29 10.44 -16.58 -1.92
C LEU A 29 8.97 -16.44 -2.34
N THR A 30 8.67 -16.53 -3.64
CA THR A 30 7.30 -16.39 -4.15
C THR A 30 6.32 -17.32 -3.44
N PRO A 31 6.51 -18.65 -3.39
CA PRO A 31 5.58 -19.52 -2.69
C PRO A 31 5.55 -19.30 -1.17
N LEU A 32 6.60 -18.76 -0.57
CA LEU A 32 6.58 -18.36 0.84
C LEU A 32 5.57 -17.23 1.07
N PHE A 33 5.61 -16.20 0.23
CA PHE A 33 4.66 -15.09 0.31
C PHE A 33 3.23 -15.49 -0.06
N GLU A 34 3.05 -16.36 -1.07
CA GLU A 34 1.74 -16.88 -1.46
C GLU A 34 1.05 -17.67 -0.34
N ASN A 35 1.83 -18.28 0.57
CA ASN A 35 1.32 -19.03 1.72
C ASN A 35 1.32 -18.19 3.01
N THR A 36 1.54 -16.89 2.94
CA THR A 36 1.51 -16.00 4.11
C THR A 36 0.08 -15.51 4.32
N ASP A 37 -0.44 -15.69 5.53
CA ASP A 37 -1.76 -15.22 5.92
C ASP A 37 -1.90 -13.70 5.66
N GLY A 38 -3.02 -13.30 5.07
CA GLY A 38 -3.29 -11.92 4.72
C GLY A 38 -2.73 -11.46 3.37
N VAL A 39 -1.98 -12.31 2.67
CA VAL A 39 -1.54 -12.07 1.29
C VAL A 39 -2.52 -12.71 0.32
N GLU A 40 -3.21 -11.88 -0.47
CA GLU A 40 -4.12 -12.36 -1.51
C GLU A 40 -3.37 -12.76 -2.78
N LYS A 41 -2.35 -11.99 -3.15
CA LYS A 41 -1.66 -12.19 -4.41
C LYS A 41 -0.22 -11.72 -4.36
N VAL A 42 0.65 -12.47 -5.05
CA VAL A 42 2.04 -12.12 -5.29
C VAL A 42 2.20 -11.84 -6.79
N LEU A 43 2.56 -10.62 -7.15
CA LEU A 43 2.75 -10.19 -8.54
C LEU A 43 4.22 -10.30 -8.92
N GLY A 44 4.51 -11.17 -9.87
CA GLY A 44 5.79 -11.21 -10.57
C GLY A 44 5.86 -10.21 -11.72
N GLU A 45 6.91 -10.31 -12.54
CA GLU A 45 7.19 -9.33 -13.59
C GLU A 45 6.03 -9.19 -14.60
N ASP A 46 5.54 -10.31 -15.16
CA ASP A 46 4.47 -10.29 -16.16
C ASP A 46 3.18 -9.67 -15.60
N GLU A 47 2.86 -9.94 -14.36
CA GLU A 47 1.66 -9.40 -13.72
C GLU A 47 1.80 -7.92 -13.40
N LYS A 48 3.01 -7.46 -13.01
CA LYS A 48 3.31 -6.03 -12.84
C LYS A 48 3.13 -5.29 -14.15
N VAL A 49 3.67 -5.82 -15.26
CA VAL A 49 3.49 -5.26 -16.61
C VAL A 49 2.02 -5.17 -16.99
N ASN A 50 1.26 -6.25 -16.80
CA ASN A 50 -0.17 -6.28 -17.13
C ASN A 50 -1.01 -5.27 -16.32
N ARG A 51 -0.51 -4.88 -15.14
CA ARG A 51 -1.16 -3.89 -14.25
C ARG A 51 -0.61 -2.47 -14.41
N GLY A 52 0.43 -2.29 -15.21
CA GLY A 52 1.10 -1.00 -15.43
C GLY A 52 1.84 -0.49 -14.19
N ILE A 53 2.37 -1.40 -13.37
CA ILE A 53 3.17 -1.10 -12.17
C ILE A 53 4.60 -1.66 -12.24
N ASP A 54 5.08 -1.92 -13.45
CA ASP A 54 6.40 -2.45 -13.78
C ASP A 54 7.52 -1.38 -13.78
N HIS A 55 7.34 -0.34 -12.96
CA HIS A 55 8.31 0.74 -12.88
C HIS A 55 9.63 0.25 -12.24
N PRO A 56 10.82 0.79 -12.68
CA PRO A 56 12.12 0.40 -12.12
C PRO A 56 12.28 0.56 -10.59
N ARG A 57 11.41 1.34 -9.95
CA ARG A 57 11.33 1.48 -8.50
C ARG A 57 10.30 0.54 -7.83
N ALA A 58 9.58 -0.22 -8.61
CA ALA A 58 8.77 -1.30 -8.06
C ALA A 58 9.69 -2.39 -7.50
N GLY A 59 9.24 -3.11 -6.48
CA GLY A 59 9.96 -4.28 -6.00
C GLY A 59 10.05 -5.39 -7.05
N ASP A 60 10.93 -6.34 -6.84
CA ASP A 60 11.03 -7.54 -7.65
C ASP A 60 9.72 -8.33 -7.63
N LEU A 61 9.08 -8.39 -6.45
CA LEU A 61 7.72 -8.85 -6.27
C LEU A 61 6.85 -7.73 -5.69
N VAL A 62 5.56 -7.77 -6.00
CA VAL A 62 4.57 -6.89 -5.36
C VAL A 62 3.49 -7.74 -4.72
N LEU A 63 3.27 -7.55 -3.43
CA LEU A 63 2.25 -8.26 -2.67
C LEU A 63 0.99 -7.41 -2.59
N LEU A 64 -0.16 -8.04 -2.74
CA LEU A 64 -1.47 -7.45 -2.48
C LEU A 64 -2.08 -8.13 -1.26
N ALA A 65 -2.59 -7.34 -0.32
CA ALA A 65 -3.26 -7.86 0.86
C ALA A 65 -4.66 -8.35 0.54
N GLU A 66 -5.16 -9.28 1.34
CA GLU A 66 -6.56 -9.71 1.33
C GLU A 66 -7.52 -8.56 1.69
N PRO A 67 -8.82 -8.66 1.31
CA PRO A 67 -9.83 -7.73 1.79
C PRO A 67 -9.85 -7.68 3.32
N GLY A 68 -9.75 -6.47 3.87
CA GLY A 68 -9.75 -6.27 5.32
C GLY A 68 -8.41 -6.52 6.01
N ALA A 69 -7.37 -6.88 5.26
CA ALA A 69 -5.99 -6.97 5.72
C ALA A 69 -5.13 -5.84 5.14
N TRP A 70 -4.02 -5.56 5.77
CA TRP A 70 -2.96 -4.69 5.27
C TRP A 70 -1.59 -5.14 5.77
N PHE A 71 -0.53 -4.63 5.16
CA PHE A 71 0.85 -4.91 5.58
C PHE A 71 1.26 -3.93 6.69
N ALA A 72 1.74 -4.49 7.82
CA ALA A 72 2.19 -3.71 8.95
C ALA A 72 3.57 -3.07 8.68
N TYR A 73 3.77 -1.84 9.15
CA TYR A 73 5.07 -1.17 9.08
C TYR A 73 6.10 -1.74 10.09
N PRO A 74 5.72 -2.20 11.29
CA PRO A 74 6.69 -2.77 12.21
C PRO A 74 7.38 -4.00 11.62
N TRP A 75 8.69 -3.93 11.52
CA TRP A 75 9.55 -5.00 11.01
C TRP A 75 10.22 -5.81 12.15
N TRP A 76 9.94 -5.43 13.39
CA TRP A 76 10.46 -6.07 14.59
C TRP A 76 9.41 -6.96 15.25
N GLU A 77 9.83 -8.11 15.75
CA GLU A 77 8.97 -9.02 16.52
C GLU A 77 9.03 -8.70 18.00
N ASN A 78 10.18 -8.24 18.49
CA ASN A 78 10.41 -7.89 19.87
C ASN A 78 10.46 -6.36 20.03
N GLY A 79 9.68 -5.82 20.95
CA GLY A 79 9.67 -4.39 21.25
C GLY A 79 11.04 -3.79 21.65
N ALA A 80 11.99 -4.62 22.09
CA ALA A 80 13.35 -4.16 22.36
C ALA A 80 14.16 -3.86 21.07
N GLU A 81 13.71 -4.36 19.92
CA GLU A 81 14.31 -4.12 18.60
C GLU A 81 13.66 -2.93 17.90
N ALA A 82 12.55 -2.45 18.44
CA ALA A 82 11.84 -1.31 17.89
C ALA A 82 12.71 -0.05 17.96
N PRO A 83 12.75 0.76 16.89
CA PRO A 83 13.39 2.06 16.96
C PRO A 83 12.71 2.94 18.02
N ASP A 84 13.45 3.84 18.61
CA ASP A 84 12.98 4.70 19.71
C ASP A 84 11.78 5.56 19.32
N TYR A 85 11.68 5.96 18.06
CA TYR A 85 10.53 6.72 17.56
C TYR A 85 9.22 5.91 17.47
N ALA A 86 9.27 4.59 17.44
CA ALA A 86 8.10 3.75 17.21
C ALA A 86 6.97 3.93 18.24
N THR A 87 7.30 4.43 19.43
CA THR A 87 6.34 4.72 20.50
C THR A 87 5.97 6.20 20.62
N HIS A 88 6.62 7.08 19.86
CA HIS A 88 6.51 8.53 20.04
C HIS A 88 5.96 9.26 18.82
N VAL A 89 5.98 8.65 17.65
CA VAL A 89 5.62 9.30 16.39
C VAL A 89 4.45 8.59 15.75
N ASP A 90 3.31 9.26 15.74
CA ASP A 90 2.21 8.96 14.83
C ASP A 90 2.34 9.87 13.60
N ILE A 91 3.01 9.37 12.59
CA ILE A 91 3.25 10.12 11.34
C ILE A 91 1.99 10.20 10.47
N HIS A 92 0.94 9.45 10.79
CA HIS A 92 -0.27 9.33 9.98
C HIS A 92 -1.49 10.03 10.59
N ASN A 93 -1.40 10.48 11.84
CA ASN A 93 -2.48 11.20 12.50
C ASN A 93 -2.55 12.66 12.03
N LYS A 94 -2.92 12.84 10.78
CA LYS A 94 -3.13 14.15 10.16
C LYS A 94 -4.58 14.27 9.70
N PRO A 95 -5.20 15.46 9.76
CA PRO A 95 -6.53 15.68 9.21
C PRO A 95 -6.59 15.24 7.74
N GLY A 96 -7.55 14.37 7.40
CA GLY A 96 -7.72 13.85 6.05
C GLY A 96 -6.80 12.69 5.68
N TYR A 97 -6.01 12.18 6.61
CA TYR A 97 -5.18 11.01 6.45
C TYR A 97 -5.80 9.83 7.19
N ASP A 98 -5.73 8.62 6.63
CA ASP A 98 -6.09 7.46 7.42
C ASP A 98 -5.00 7.24 8.48
N PRO A 99 -5.38 7.17 9.75
CA PRO A 99 -4.44 6.77 10.78
C PRO A 99 -4.11 5.30 10.55
N CYS A 100 -2.85 4.99 10.31
CA CYS A 100 -2.44 3.61 10.21
C CYS A 100 -2.17 3.00 11.60
N GLU A 101 -1.31 2.03 11.67
CA GLU A 101 -1.08 1.13 12.82
C GLU A 101 -0.68 1.80 14.13
N LEU A 102 -0.42 3.10 14.13
CA LEU A 102 0.06 3.84 15.29
C LEU A 102 -1.08 4.57 16.00
N PHE A 103 -2.13 3.86 16.37
CA PHE A 103 -3.17 4.42 17.21
C PHE A 103 -2.71 4.48 18.66
N TRP A 104 -2.74 5.67 19.23
CA TRP A 104 -2.58 5.82 20.65
C TRP A 104 -3.69 5.05 21.38
N GLY A 105 -3.30 4.08 22.19
CA GLY A 105 -4.23 3.37 23.08
C GLY A 105 -4.68 4.27 24.22
N PHE A 106 -5.58 3.75 25.04
CA PHE A 106 -6.03 4.42 26.26
C PHE A 106 -4.84 4.73 27.23
N TRP A 107 -3.76 3.95 27.12
CA TRP A 107 -2.51 4.18 27.84
C TRP A 107 -1.52 4.91 26.92
N PRO A 108 -0.98 6.08 27.32
CA PRO A 108 -0.15 6.94 26.46
C PRO A 108 1.18 6.32 25.99
N PHE A 109 1.49 5.10 26.40
CA PHE A 109 2.73 4.40 26.04
C PHE A 109 2.50 3.09 25.27
N ARG A 110 1.29 2.85 24.81
CA ARG A 110 0.98 1.69 23.97
C ARG A 110 0.27 2.11 22.70
N VAL A 111 0.84 1.69 21.60
CA VAL A 111 0.25 1.81 20.28
C VAL A 111 -0.58 0.56 20.03
N SER A 112 -1.81 0.75 19.58
CA SER A 112 -2.70 -0.34 19.21
C SER A 112 -2.47 -0.69 17.74
N THR A 113 -2.30 -1.96 17.45
CA THR A 113 -2.28 -2.51 16.09
C THR A 113 -3.65 -3.11 15.69
N ASP A 114 -4.72 -2.69 16.35
CA ASP A 114 -6.07 -3.15 16.08
C ASP A 114 -6.58 -2.61 14.73
N PRO A 115 -6.65 -3.45 13.67
CA PRO A 115 -7.02 -3.00 12.33
C PRO A 115 -8.48 -2.56 12.22
N THR A 116 -9.33 -2.94 13.18
CA THR A 116 -10.75 -2.57 13.17
C THR A 116 -10.98 -1.08 13.38
N ARG A 117 -9.98 -0.35 13.82
CA ARG A 117 -10.01 1.10 13.97
C ARG A 117 -9.86 1.85 12.66
N VAL A 118 -9.38 1.19 11.63
CA VAL A 118 -9.16 1.78 10.31
C VAL A 118 -10.39 1.50 9.46
N ALA A 119 -11.09 2.58 9.09
CA ALA A 119 -12.32 2.48 8.30
C ALA A 119 -12.05 2.41 6.79
N GLY A 120 -10.83 2.69 6.35
CA GLY A 120 -10.46 2.66 4.94
C GLY A 120 -8.96 2.59 4.76
N SER A 121 -8.53 2.05 3.64
CA SER A 121 -7.13 1.88 3.27
C SER A 121 -6.97 1.98 1.75
N HIS A 122 -5.77 1.76 1.24
CA HIS A 122 -5.48 1.82 -0.19
C HIS A 122 -4.46 0.75 -0.60
N GLY A 123 -4.25 0.58 -1.91
CA GLY A 123 -3.30 -0.37 -2.48
C GLY A 123 -3.97 -1.49 -3.28
N ARG A 124 -5.20 -1.85 -2.96
CA ARG A 124 -5.98 -2.85 -3.73
C ARG A 124 -6.65 -2.18 -4.94
N THR A 125 -6.73 -2.95 -6.02
CA THR A 125 -7.43 -2.53 -7.27
C THR A 125 -8.61 -3.43 -7.58
N GLU A 126 -8.60 -4.67 -7.13
CA GLU A 126 -9.69 -5.64 -7.34
C GLU A 126 -10.57 -5.70 -6.09
N GLY A 127 -11.88 -5.58 -6.27
CA GLY A 127 -12.83 -5.57 -5.16
C GLY A 127 -12.64 -4.37 -4.20
N ALA A 128 -11.96 -3.32 -4.66
CA ALA A 128 -11.82 -2.10 -3.88
C ALA A 128 -13.17 -1.42 -3.71
N GLU A 129 -13.42 -0.85 -2.54
CA GLU A 129 -14.59 -0.03 -2.29
C GLU A 129 -14.57 1.21 -3.21
N PRO A 130 -15.74 1.62 -3.72
CA PRO A 130 -15.81 2.77 -4.61
C PRO A 130 -15.41 4.05 -3.86
N ALA A 131 -14.54 4.84 -4.47
CA ALA A 131 -14.25 6.19 -3.98
C ALA A 131 -15.37 7.15 -4.41
N THR A 132 -15.73 8.06 -3.51
CA THR A 132 -16.65 9.15 -3.83
C THR A 132 -15.83 10.41 -4.11
N TRP A 133 -16.19 11.11 -5.17
CA TRP A 133 -15.64 12.41 -5.48
C TRP A 133 -16.75 13.37 -5.92
N ALA A 134 -16.51 14.65 -5.78
CA ALA A 134 -17.42 15.69 -6.21
C ALA A 134 -16.64 16.82 -6.89
N SER A 135 -17.24 17.46 -7.87
CA SER A 135 -16.67 18.59 -8.59
C SER A 135 -17.79 19.51 -9.07
N ASP A 136 -17.47 20.78 -9.23
CA ASP A 136 -18.27 21.80 -9.92
C ASP A 136 -17.88 21.95 -11.40
N LEU A 137 -16.97 21.11 -11.88
CA LEU A 137 -16.57 21.07 -13.29
C LEU A 137 -17.54 20.18 -14.06
N ASP A 138 -17.95 20.65 -15.25
CA ASP A 138 -18.71 19.84 -16.18
C ASP A 138 -17.79 18.82 -16.87
N PHE A 139 -18.04 17.55 -16.59
CA PHE A 139 -17.39 16.45 -17.30
C PHE A 139 -18.32 15.96 -18.39
N MET A 140 -17.81 15.76 -19.60
CA MET A 140 -18.57 15.17 -20.69
C MET A 140 -19.03 13.74 -20.34
N ASP A 141 -18.13 12.97 -19.69
CA ASP A 141 -18.39 11.65 -19.15
C ASP A 141 -17.93 11.58 -17.70
N THR A 142 -18.67 10.88 -16.85
CA THR A 142 -18.29 10.66 -15.46
C THR A 142 -17.10 9.70 -15.40
N PRO A 143 -15.93 10.12 -14.90
CA PRO A 143 -14.78 9.24 -14.75
C PRO A 143 -15.09 8.04 -13.86
N LYS A 144 -14.74 6.84 -14.31
CA LYS A 144 -15.02 5.56 -13.62
C LYS A 144 -13.85 5.10 -12.75
N SER A 145 -12.73 5.80 -12.81
CA SER A 145 -11.55 5.48 -12.00
C SER A 145 -10.77 6.76 -11.65
N ILE A 146 -9.95 6.70 -10.61
CA ILE A 146 -9.03 7.78 -10.24
C ILE A 146 -8.10 8.12 -11.40
N LEU A 147 -7.69 7.13 -12.18
CA LEU A 147 -6.81 7.32 -13.33
C LEU A 147 -7.51 8.10 -14.45
N GLU A 148 -8.77 7.77 -14.75
CA GLU A 148 -9.59 8.53 -15.72
C GLU A 148 -9.82 9.96 -15.23
N LEU A 149 -10.17 10.14 -13.97
CA LEU A 149 -10.33 11.45 -13.36
C LEU A 149 -9.04 12.29 -13.50
N ALA A 150 -7.90 11.71 -13.16
CA ALA A 150 -6.61 12.38 -13.29
C ALA A 150 -6.27 12.77 -14.75
N ARG A 151 -6.59 11.90 -15.72
CA ARG A 151 -6.40 12.19 -17.14
C ARG A 151 -7.30 13.33 -17.62
N THR A 152 -8.57 13.31 -17.21
CA THR A 152 -9.54 14.35 -17.56
C THR A 152 -9.13 15.71 -16.98
N LEU A 153 -8.80 15.75 -15.69
CA LEU A 153 -8.31 16.98 -15.04
C LEU A 153 -7.04 17.51 -15.71
N ARG A 154 -6.11 16.64 -16.05
CA ARG A 154 -4.88 17.04 -16.77
C ARG A 154 -5.18 17.60 -18.17
N GLY A 155 -6.19 17.06 -18.84
CA GLY A 155 -6.67 17.59 -20.13
C GLY A 155 -7.22 19.01 -19.98
N LEU A 156 -8.09 19.24 -19.01
CA LEU A 156 -8.66 20.55 -18.71
C LEU A 156 -7.60 21.58 -18.38
N LEU A 157 -6.62 21.23 -17.52
CA LEU A 157 -5.52 22.13 -17.14
C LEU A 157 -4.58 22.48 -18.30
N LYS A 158 -4.49 21.64 -19.35
CA LYS A 158 -3.69 21.91 -20.55
C LYS A 158 -4.43 22.71 -21.60
N GLY A 159 -5.68 23.12 -21.34
CA GLY A 159 -6.49 23.92 -22.26
C GLY A 159 -7.07 23.11 -23.43
N GLY A 160 -7.11 21.80 -23.32
CA GLY A 160 -7.77 20.91 -24.27
C GLY A 160 -9.11 20.44 -23.72
N VAL A 161 -10.21 20.70 -24.44
CA VAL A 161 -11.45 19.98 -24.18
C VAL A 161 -11.19 18.51 -24.51
N PRO A 162 -11.50 17.54 -23.63
CA PRO A 162 -11.37 16.12 -23.97
C PRO A 162 -12.31 15.80 -25.15
N THR A 163 -11.75 15.30 -26.24
CA THR A 163 -12.53 14.74 -27.35
C THR A 163 -12.93 13.32 -27.04
#